data_6805cd63a6817f47ef9f1a53e6c3034c
#
_entry.id   6805cd63a6817f47ef9f1a53e6c3034c
#
_cell.length_a   1.000
_cell.length_b   1.000
_cell.length_c   1.000
_cell.angle_alpha   90.00
_cell.angle_beta   90.00
_cell.angle_gamma   90.00
#
_symmetry.space_group_name_H-M   'P 1'
#
loop_
_entity.id
_entity.type
_entity.pdbx_description
1 polymer ?
#
loop_
_entity_poly.entity_id
_entity_poly.type
_entity_poly.pdbx_seq_one_letter_code
_entity_poly.pdbx_strand_id
1 'polypeptide(L)'
;MKLMTFSGPPSSGKTSVIVKLIACLEDAWRTGVVKFDCLTSSDGDIYREYGIFVQTGVSGALCPDHFFASNIGACMKWGERHGLDLLISESAGLCNRCSPHLRDTAAVCVIDILSGIDAPRKIGPMLKLADV
;
A
#
# COMPACT_ATOMS: atom_id res chain seq x y z
N MET A 1 -13.03 11.02 -2.90
CA MET A 1 -12.26 9.90 -2.33
C MET A 1 -10.84 10.37 -2.00
N LYS A 2 -10.30 10.00 -0.84
CA LYS A 2 -8.90 10.26 -0.45
C LYS A 2 -8.03 9.05 -0.80
N LEU A 3 -6.71 9.27 -0.89
CA LEU A 3 -5.72 8.22 -1.11
C LEU A 3 -4.70 8.22 0.03
N MET A 4 -4.39 7.02 0.54
CA MET A 4 -3.31 6.78 1.49
C MET A 4 -2.39 5.72 0.92
N THR A 5 -1.09 5.92 1.01
CA THR A 5 -0.10 5.02 0.42
C THR A 5 0.73 4.33 1.50
N PHE A 6 0.81 3.00 1.43
CA PHE A 6 1.64 2.19 2.31
C PHE A 6 2.80 1.59 1.53
N SER A 7 3.99 1.82 2.03
CA SER A 7 5.25 1.28 1.50
C SER A 7 6.03 0.52 2.57
N GLY A 8 7.06 -0.15 2.16
CA GLY A 8 7.98 -0.86 3.03
C GLY A 8 8.36 -2.23 2.51
N PRO A 9 9.40 -2.85 3.08
CA PRO A 9 9.87 -4.17 2.65
C PRO A 9 8.77 -5.23 2.68
N PRO A 10 8.89 -6.30 1.88
CA PRO A 10 8.06 -7.49 2.06
C PRO A 10 8.10 -7.96 3.51
N SER A 11 6.99 -8.51 3.98
CA SER A 11 6.84 -9.04 5.36
C SER A 11 7.09 -8.03 6.49
N SER A 12 7.08 -6.72 6.22
CA SER A 12 7.24 -5.69 7.25
C SER A 12 5.99 -5.45 8.12
N GLY A 13 4.89 -6.19 7.86
CA GLY A 13 3.64 -6.04 8.61
C GLY A 13 2.65 -5.03 8.04
N LYS A 14 2.87 -4.52 6.82
CA LYS A 14 1.96 -3.55 6.16
C LYS A 14 0.50 -4.00 6.19
N THR A 15 0.22 -5.21 5.72
CA THR A 15 -1.15 -5.77 5.67
C THR A 15 -1.81 -5.75 7.05
N SER A 16 -1.09 -6.14 8.09
CA SER A 16 -1.61 -6.14 9.47
C SER A 16 -1.93 -4.74 9.98
N VAL A 17 -1.08 -3.76 9.68
CA VAL A 17 -1.31 -2.35 10.03
C VAL A 17 -2.53 -1.81 9.29
N ILE A 18 -2.65 -2.09 7.99
CA ILE A 18 -3.78 -1.65 7.17
C ILE A 18 -5.10 -2.23 7.67
N VAL A 19 -5.15 -3.53 7.96
CA VAL A 19 -6.37 -4.18 8.51
C VAL A 19 -6.79 -3.51 9.82
N LYS A 20 -5.85 -3.25 10.72
CA LYS A 20 -6.14 -2.55 11.99
C LYS A 20 -6.61 -1.12 11.78
N LEU A 21 -5.99 -0.39 10.86
CA LEU A 21 -6.41 0.96 10.51
C LEU A 21 -7.84 0.97 9.98
N ILE A 22 -8.17 0.07 9.05
CA ILE A 22 -9.52 -0.04 8.49
C ILE A 22 -10.54 -0.33 9.57
N ALA A 23 -10.26 -1.27 10.49
CA ALA A 23 -11.13 -1.58 11.61
C ALA A 23 -11.38 -0.36 12.53
N CYS A 24 -10.42 0.55 12.63
CA CYS A 24 -10.63 1.81 13.38
C CYS A 24 -11.44 2.85 12.62
N LEU A 25 -11.58 2.72 11.30
CA LEU A 25 -12.24 3.68 10.42
C LEU A 25 -13.61 3.22 9.91
N GLU A 26 -13.99 1.95 10.13
CA GLU A 26 -15.15 1.30 9.50
C GLU A 26 -16.48 2.03 9.73
N ASP A 27 -16.64 2.68 10.89
CA ASP A 27 -17.85 3.44 11.22
C ASP A 27 -17.91 4.81 10.50
N ALA A 28 -16.78 5.32 10.02
CA ALA A 28 -16.69 6.67 9.48
C ALA A 28 -16.34 6.72 7.98
N TRP A 29 -15.68 5.66 7.46
CA TRP A 29 -15.11 5.67 6.11
C TRP A 29 -15.33 4.34 5.40
N ARG A 30 -15.92 4.38 4.21
CA ARG A 30 -15.94 3.23 3.31
C ARG A 30 -14.57 3.09 2.65
N THR A 31 -13.80 2.11 3.13
CA THR A 31 -12.40 1.93 2.75
C THR A 31 -12.20 0.74 1.83
N GLY A 32 -11.29 0.85 0.88
CA GLY A 32 -10.84 -0.24 0.03
C GLY A 32 -9.33 -0.23 -0.14
N VAL A 33 -8.78 -1.37 -0.57
CA VAL A 33 -7.35 -1.58 -0.74
C VAL A 33 -7.02 -1.93 -2.18
N VAL A 34 -5.94 -1.35 -2.72
CA VAL A 34 -5.27 -1.84 -3.92
C VAL A 34 -3.89 -2.35 -3.52
N LYS A 35 -3.62 -3.61 -3.81
CA LYS A 35 -2.37 -4.26 -3.44
C LYS A 35 -1.57 -4.64 -4.67
N PHE A 36 -0.28 -4.29 -4.66
CA PHE A 36 0.66 -4.59 -5.73
C PHE A 36 1.83 -5.41 -5.22
N ASP A 37 2.03 -6.56 -5.85
CA ASP A 37 3.14 -7.48 -5.61
C ASP A 37 3.83 -7.89 -6.90
N CYS A 38 5.07 -8.35 -6.81
CA CYS A 38 5.80 -8.92 -7.96
C CYS A 38 5.21 -10.24 -8.44
N LEU A 39 4.73 -11.05 -7.51
CA LEU A 39 4.12 -12.36 -7.74
C LEU A 39 2.73 -12.39 -7.13
N THR A 40 1.92 -13.38 -7.52
CA THR A 40 0.65 -13.66 -6.84
C THR A 40 0.92 -14.00 -5.37
N SER A 41 0.30 -13.27 -4.48
CA SER A 41 0.38 -13.54 -3.04
C SER A 41 -1.00 -13.85 -2.48
N SER A 42 -1.05 -14.66 -1.43
CA SER A 42 -2.26 -14.92 -0.64
C SER A 42 -2.72 -13.74 0.22
N ASP A 43 -1.92 -12.67 0.28
CA ASP A 43 -2.23 -11.53 1.14
C ASP A 43 -3.50 -10.78 0.72
N GLY A 44 -3.89 -10.85 -0.55
CA GLY A 44 -5.20 -10.36 -1.00
C GLY A 44 -6.36 -11.10 -0.35
N ASP A 45 -6.17 -12.37 0.01
CA ASP A 45 -7.17 -13.19 0.67
C ASP A 45 -7.38 -12.73 2.12
N ILE A 46 -6.33 -12.27 2.79
CA ILE A 46 -6.43 -11.68 4.14
C ILE A 46 -7.44 -10.53 4.13
N TYR A 47 -7.35 -9.61 3.19
CA TYR A 47 -8.31 -8.51 3.11
C TYR A 47 -9.74 -8.99 2.86
N ARG A 48 -9.93 -10.01 2.02
CA ARG A 48 -11.25 -10.60 1.75
C ARG A 48 -11.84 -11.28 2.98
N GLU A 49 -11.02 -11.97 3.78
CA GLU A 49 -11.44 -12.61 5.03
C GLU A 49 -11.98 -11.58 6.04
N TYR A 50 -11.45 -10.36 6.03
CA TYR A 50 -11.96 -9.25 6.84
C TYR A 50 -13.11 -8.45 6.17
N GLY A 51 -13.63 -8.92 5.03
CA GLY A 51 -14.71 -8.23 4.31
C GLY A 51 -14.29 -6.91 3.64
N ILE A 52 -12.98 -6.66 3.50
CA ILE A 52 -12.44 -5.44 2.93
C ILE A 52 -12.46 -5.52 1.41
N PHE A 53 -12.93 -4.47 0.75
CA PHE A 53 -12.84 -4.35 -0.71
C PHE A 53 -11.37 -4.34 -1.13
N VAL A 54 -10.94 -5.31 -1.93
CA VAL A 54 -9.55 -5.37 -2.39
C VAL A 54 -9.47 -5.64 -3.89
N GLN A 55 -8.54 -4.92 -4.53
CA GLN A 55 -8.05 -5.20 -5.87
C GLN A 55 -6.56 -5.52 -5.80
N THR A 56 -6.15 -6.60 -6.44
CA THR A 56 -4.74 -7.00 -6.51
C THR A 56 -4.20 -6.78 -7.92
N GLY A 57 -2.95 -6.33 -8.01
CA GLY A 57 -2.19 -6.22 -9.25
C GLY A 57 -0.87 -6.94 -9.14
N VAL A 58 -0.49 -7.66 -10.19
CA VAL A 58 0.80 -8.36 -10.27
C VAL A 58 1.70 -7.61 -11.23
N SER A 59 2.81 -7.10 -10.72
CA SER A 59 3.75 -6.30 -11.50
C SER A 59 4.74 -7.14 -12.32
N GLY A 60 4.89 -8.43 -12.01
CA GLY A 60 5.83 -9.33 -12.66
C GLY A 60 7.26 -8.87 -12.49
N ALA A 61 7.92 -8.56 -13.60
CA ALA A 61 9.31 -8.08 -13.61
C ALA A 61 9.46 -6.59 -13.26
N LEU A 62 8.36 -5.84 -13.14
CA LEU A 62 8.40 -4.43 -12.73
C LEU A 62 8.42 -4.29 -11.21
N CYS A 63 9.06 -3.22 -10.73
CA CYS A 63 8.93 -2.84 -9.33
C CYS A 63 7.46 -2.53 -9.00
N PRO A 64 6.87 -3.08 -7.93
CA PRO A 64 5.47 -2.81 -7.53
C PRO A 64 5.16 -1.33 -7.36
N ASP A 65 6.08 -0.54 -6.83
CA ASP A 65 5.92 0.91 -6.66
C ASP A 65 5.79 1.62 -8.02
N HIS A 66 6.61 1.22 -8.99
CA HIS A 66 6.55 1.77 -10.34
C HIS A 66 5.27 1.37 -11.07
N PHE A 67 4.88 0.10 -10.90
CA PHE A 67 3.63 -0.41 -11.47
C PHE A 67 2.41 0.32 -10.90
N PHE A 68 2.37 0.54 -9.58
CA PHE A 68 1.34 1.34 -8.93
C PHE A 68 1.29 2.76 -9.50
N ALA A 69 2.42 3.46 -9.53
CA ALA A 69 2.48 4.84 -10.02
C ALA A 69 1.98 4.96 -11.48
N SER A 70 2.24 3.94 -12.31
CA SER A 70 1.77 3.89 -13.70
C SER A 70 0.28 3.58 -13.83
N ASN A 71 -0.35 3.01 -12.80
CA ASN A 71 -1.74 2.56 -12.82
C ASN A 71 -2.66 3.34 -11.84
N ILE A 72 -2.17 4.39 -11.21
CA ILE A 72 -2.92 5.13 -10.19
C ILE A 72 -4.28 5.64 -10.69
N GLY A 73 -4.35 6.10 -11.93
CA GLY A 73 -5.61 6.57 -12.50
C GLY A 73 -6.68 5.47 -12.60
N ALA A 74 -6.27 4.23 -12.90
CA ALA A 74 -7.17 3.09 -12.92
C ALA A 74 -7.62 2.70 -11.50
N CYS A 75 -6.70 2.77 -10.52
CA CYS A 75 -7.00 2.51 -9.11
C CYS A 75 -8.01 3.53 -8.56
N MET A 76 -7.82 4.82 -8.85
CA MET A 76 -8.74 5.87 -8.42
C MET A 76 -10.14 5.66 -9.01
N LYS A 77 -10.24 5.40 -10.32
CA LYS A 77 -11.53 5.08 -10.97
C LYS A 77 -12.20 3.83 -10.40
N TRP A 78 -11.42 2.83 -10.00
CA TRP A 78 -11.95 1.65 -9.35
C TRP A 78 -12.56 2.01 -7.99
N GLY A 79 -11.86 2.76 -7.16
CA GLY A 79 -12.37 3.21 -5.87
C GLY A 79 -13.63 4.06 -5.97
N GLU A 80 -13.66 5.00 -6.93
CA GLU A 80 -14.83 5.84 -7.19
C GLU A 80 -16.06 5.01 -7.61
N ARG A 81 -15.88 4.03 -8.49
CA ARG A 81 -16.97 3.13 -8.91
C ARG A 81 -17.55 2.30 -7.77
N HIS A 82 -16.76 2.03 -6.74
CA HIS A 82 -17.21 1.31 -5.54
C HIS A 82 -17.71 2.25 -4.43
N GLY A 83 -17.73 3.56 -4.66
CA GLY A 83 -18.20 4.55 -3.69
C GLY A 83 -17.32 4.60 -2.43
N LEU A 84 -16.01 4.40 -2.58
CA LEU A 84 -15.08 4.47 -1.47
C LEU A 84 -14.81 5.93 -1.06
N ASP A 85 -14.67 6.15 0.25
CA ASP A 85 -14.23 7.43 0.81
C ASP A 85 -12.71 7.49 0.90
N LEU A 86 -12.07 6.33 1.18
CA LEU A 86 -10.64 6.16 1.29
C LEU A 86 -10.17 4.96 0.47
N LEU A 87 -9.18 5.20 -0.39
CA LEU A 87 -8.42 4.17 -1.06
C LEU A 87 -7.05 4.05 -0.39
N ILE A 88 -6.68 2.84 0.01
CA ILE A 88 -5.35 2.53 0.54
C ILE A 88 -4.58 1.74 -0.52
N SER A 89 -3.39 2.20 -0.89
CA SER A 89 -2.47 1.39 -1.70
C SER A 89 -1.45 0.69 -0.81
N GLU A 90 -1.28 -0.61 -1.00
CA GLU A 90 -0.19 -1.38 -0.42
C GLU A 90 0.77 -1.82 -1.50
N SER A 91 2.04 -1.45 -1.37
CA SER A 91 3.09 -1.83 -2.28
C SER A 91 4.27 -2.46 -1.53
N ALA A 92 4.77 -3.58 -2.04
CA ALA A 92 5.91 -4.31 -1.49
C ALA A 92 7.20 -4.02 -2.27
N GLY A 93 7.40 -2.76 -2.68
CA GLY A 93 8.60 -2.35 -3.38
C GLY A 93 9.84 -2.36 -2.49
N LEU A 94 10.94 -2.81 -3.07
CA LEU A 94 12.28 -2.77 -2.44
C LEU A 94 13.21 -1.79 -3.16
N CYS A 95 12.70 -1.06 -4.13
CA CYS A 95 13.51 -0.20 -4.97
C CYS A 95 13.84 1.10 -4.23
N ASN A 96 15.12 1.39 -4.07
CA ASN A 96 15.59 2.66 -3.52
C ASN A 96 15.49 3.84 -4.50
N ARG A 97 14.93 3.63 -5.69
CA ARG A 97 14.75 4.64 -6.75
C ARG A 97 13.31 5.07 -6.92
N CYS A 98 12.36 4.22 -6.53
CA CYS A 98 10.93 4.45 -6.69
C CYS A 98 10.28 4.66 -5.33
N SER A 99 9.20 5.41 -5.32
CA SER A 99 8.34 5.54 -4.16
C SER A 99 6.89 5.44 -4.62
N PRO A 100 6.04 4.68 -3.92
CA PRO A 100 4.60 4.67 -4.19
C PRO A 100 3.91 5.91 -3.63
N HIS A 101 4.64 6.78 -2.91
CA HIS A 101 4.08 7.98 -2.31
C HIS A 101 3.87 9.06 -3.36
N LEU A 102 2.69 9.61 -3.38
CA LEU A 102 2.27 10.64 -4.31
C LEU A 102 2.08 11.96 -3.56
N ARG A 103 2.20 13.06 -4.29
CA ARG A 103 1.95 14.38 -3.73
C ARG A 103 0.49 14.50 -3.27
N ASP A 104 0.27 15.18 -2.16
CA ASP A 104 -1.06 15.40 -1.57
C ASP A 104 -1.81 14.12 -1.11
N THR A 105 -1.05 13.08 -0.76
CA THR A 105 -1.57 11.84 -0.15
C THR A 105 -0.93 11.61 1.20
N ALA A 106 -1.63 10.94 2.11
CA ALA A 106 -1.01 10.46 3.34
C ALA A 106 -0.07 9.28 3.02
N ALA A 107 1.17 9.38 3.41
CA ALA A 107 2.23 8.44 3.08
C ALA A 107 2.75 7.72 4.33
N VAL A 108 2.61 6.41 4.39
CA VAL A 108 3.04 5.57 5.51
C VAL A 108 4.12 4.60 5.06
N CYS A 109 5.22 4.54 5.81
CA CYS A 109 6.28 3.56 5.58
C CYS A 109 6.39 2.60 6.76
N VAL A 110 6.12 1.32 6.54
CA VAL A 110 6.17 0.28 7.57
C VAL A 110 7.49 -0.48 7.50
N ILE A 111 8.25 -0.43 8.58
CA ILE A 111 9.54 -1.10 8.72
C ILE A 111 9.46 -2.08 9.89
N ASP A 112 9.86 -3.33 9.65
CA ASP A 112 10.02 -4.30 10.72
C ASP A 112 11.28 -3.96 11.53
N ILE A 113 11.14 -3.92 12.85
CA ILE A 113 12.25 -3.71 13.78
C ILE A 113 13.37 -4.77 13.62
N LEU A 114 13.00 -5.97 13.17
CA LEU A 114 13.96 -7.05 12.91
C LEU A 114 14.77 -6.87 11.62
N SER A 115 14.42 -5.90 10.79
CA SER A 115 15.14 -5.59 9.53
C SER A 115 16.55 -5.01 9.77
N GLY A 116 16.89 -4.69 11.01
CA GLY A 116 18.19 -4.19 11.43
C GLY A 116 18.34 -2.68 11.32
N ILE A 117 19.36 -2.16 11.99
CA ILE A 117 19.62 -0.71 12.14
C ILE A 117 19.86 0.00 10.80
N ASP A 118 20.30 -0.71 9.79
CA ASP A 118 20.58 -0.16 8.46
C ASP A 118 19.35 -0.11 7.53
N ALA A 119 18.22 -0.69 7.93
CA ALA A 119 17.02 -0.74 7.11
C ALA A 119 16.55 0.65 6.65
N PRO A 120 16.47 1.68 7.50
CA PRO A 120 16.06 3.02 7.08
C PRO A 120 16.94 3.62 5.98
N ARG A 121 18.23 3.34 6.00
CA ARG A 121 19.17 3.82 4.95
C ARG A 121 18.96 3.09 3.62
N LYS A 122 18.62 1.80 3.66
CA LYS A 122 18.42 0.97 2.46
C LYS A 122 17.15 1.25 1.71
N ILE A 123 16.07 1.64 2.39
CA ILE A 123 14.77 1.89 1.76
C ILE A 123 14.61 3.29 1.15
N GLY A 124 15.61 4.17 1.35
CA GLY A 124 15.79 5.41 0.62
C GLY A 124 14.56 6.32 0.47
N PRO A 125 14.09 6.54 -0.78
CA PRO A 125 13.02 7.51 -1.04
C PRO A 125 11.69 7.21 -0.34
N MET A 126 11.35 5.95 -0.11
CA MET A 126 10.12 5.57 0.58
C MET A 126 10.04 6.20 1.96
N LEU A 127 11.12 6.08 2.75
CA LEU A 127 11.16 6.66 4.08
C LEU A 127 11.21 8.19 4.07
N LYS A 128 11.95 8.78 3.11
CA LYS A 128 12.10 10.24 3.02
C LYS A 128 10.81 10.96 2.63
N LEU A 129 9.91 10.29 1.95
CA LEU A 129 8.65 10.84 1.46
C LEU A 129 7.45 10.37 2.29
N ALA A 130 7.66 9.54 3.31
CA ALA A 130 6.62 9.14 4.24
C ALA A 130 6.34 10.25 5.26
N ASP A 131 5.08 10.38 5.63
CA ASP A 131 4.63 11.26 6.71
C ASP A 131 4.75 10.57 8.08
N VAL A 132 4.61 9.22 8.05
CA VAL A 132 4.67 8.34 9.22
C VAL A 132 5.41 7.06 8.88
#